data_37b39e589ed68258a730ab5cbd6e9e32
#
_entry.id   37b39e589ed68258a730ab5cbd6e9e32
#
_cell.length_a   1.000
_cell.length_b   1.000
_cell.length_c   1.000
_cell.angle_alpha   90.00
_cell.angle_beta   90.00
_cell.angle_gamma   90.00
#
_symmetry.space_group_name_H-M   'P 1'
#
loop_
_entity.id
_entity.type
_entity.pdbx_description
1 polymer ?
#
loop_
_entity_poly.entity_id
_entity_poly.type
_entity_poly.pdbx_seq_one_letter_code
_entity_poly.pdbx_strand_id
1 'polypeptide(L)'
;MKATGVDGEKGDKGDIGEKGEKGDKGDKGDKGDAGQNGSCSGYFYGEANSPRTVLNNSRVNISVYEKINKGGLISSYRNNITLKKGHIYNVCLSGSLEVGSNEFDNSGNYSIQMTDGYDDDLCRELTRIKRDGAKIPYTNDQHSFNFNRMYDASNKDITLQLWFENSAYNTYLGGFRGTITITALD
;
A
#
# COMPACT_ATOMS: atom_id res chain seq x y z
N MET A 1 55.48 89.88 -50.12
CA MET A 1 55.02 88.58 -50.69
C MET A 1 54.36 87.78 -49.59
N LYS A 2 53.09 87.50 -49.70
CA LYS A 2 52.37 86.59 -48.72
C LYS A 2 52.43 85.17 -49.25
N ALA A 3 53.00 84.26 -48.47
CA ALA A 3 52.91 82.82 -48.77
C ALA A 3 51.53 82.32 -48.32
N THR A 4 50.82 81.79 -49.26
CA THR A 4 49.57 81.11 -49.02
C THR A 4 49.94 79.59 -48.73
N GLY A 5 49.75 79.23 -47.46
CA GLY A 5 49.84 77.78 -47.12
C GLY A 5 48.59 77.04 -47.63
N VAL A 6 48.80 75.95 -48.28
CA VAL A 6 47.71 75.03 -48.67
C VAL A 6 47.44 74.08 -47.48
N ASP A 7 46.17 74.10 -47.06
CA ASP A 7 45.75 73.18 -46.02
C ASP A 7 45.86 71.70 -46.51
N GLY A 8 46.44 70.82 -45.67
CA GLY A 8 46.59 69.41 -45.98
C GLY A 8 45.22 68.74 -46.05
N GLU A 9 45.13 67.70 -46.86
CA GLU A 9 43.90 66.90 -47.02
C GLU A 9 43.50 66.17 -45.68
N LYS A 10 42.22 66.09 -45.49
CA LYS A 10 41.66 65.46 -44.33
C LYS A 10 41.93 63.94 -44.39
N GLY A 11 42.54 63.36 -43.33
CA GLY A 11 42.84 61.96 -43.28
C GLY A 11 41.59 61.04 -43.41
N ASP A 12 41.77 59.91 -44.00
CA ASP A 12 40.70 58.91 -44.25
C ASP A 12 40.06 58.42 -42.94
N LYS A 13 38.79 58.13 -43.07
CA LYS A 13 37.98 57.56 -41.96
C LYS A 13 38.49 56.18 -41.65
N GLY A 14 38.89 55.93 -40.40
CA GLY A 14 39.29 54.57 -39.94
C GLY A 14 38.25 53.47 -40.24
N ASP A 15 38.73 52.30 -40.54
CA ASP A 15 37.93 51.15 -40.88
C ASP A 15 36.97 50.77 -39.72
N ILE A 16 35.80 50.23 -40.06
CA ILE A 16 34.82 49.75 -39.11
C ILE A 16 35.40 48.43 -38.50
N GLY A 17 35.55 48.38 -37.18
CA GLY A 17 35.99 47.19 -36.48
C GLY A 17 35.15 45.94 -36.83
N GLU A 18 35.77 44.80 -36.93
CA GLU A 18 35.13 43.54 -37.25
C GLU A 18 34.01 43.20 -36.27
N LYS A 19 32.94 42.60 -36.78
CA LYS A 19 31.81 42.16 -35.98
C LYS A 19 32.28 41.02 -35.04
N GLY A 20 32.08 41.17 -33.72
CA GLY A 20 32.39 40.15 -32.75
C GLY A 20 31.76 38.79 -33.11
N GLU A 21 32.49 37.71 -32.84
CA GLU A 21 32.02 36.35 -33.08
C GLU A 21 30.74 36.04 -32.32
N LYS A 22 29.90 35.19 -32.93
CA LYS A 22 28.66 34.75 -32.31
C LYS A 22 29.01 33.82 -31.11
N GLY A 23 28.53 34.16 -29.91
CA GLY A 23 28.70 33.29 -28.72
C GLY A 23 28.26 31.85 -28.97
N ASP A 24 28.95 30.93 -28.35
CA ASP A 24 28.68 29.51 -28.44
C ASP A 24 27.24 29.18 -28.03
N LYS A 25 26.70 28.17 -28.67
CA LYS A 25 25.39 27.62 -28.30
C LYS A 25 25.50 26.98 -26.92
N GLY A 26 24.67 27.40 -25.94
CA GLY A 26 24.60 26.79 -24.63
C GLY A 26 24.43 25.26 -24.71
N ASP A 27 25.03 24.55 -23.80
CA ASP A 27 24.94 23.13 -23.70
C ASP A 27 23.48 22.64 -23.61
N LYS A 28 23.22 21.48 -24.19
CA LYS A 28 21.90 20.82 -24.08
C LYS A 28 21.69 20.44 -22.61
N GLY A 29 20.60 20.90 -21.99
CA GLY A 29 20.21 20.50 -20.66
C GLY A 29 20.21 18.96 -20.50
N ASP A 30 20.58 18.48 -19.34
CA ASP A 30 20.59 17.06 -19.00
C ASP A 30 19.24 16.41 -19.29
N LYS A 31 19.27 15.16 -19.70
CA LYS A 31 18.05 14.37 -19.88
C LYS A 31 17.39 14.25 -18.51
N GLY A 32 16.16 14.70 -18.38
CA GLY A 32 15.35 14.47 -17.18
C GLY A 32 15.38 13.00 -16.80
N ASP A 33 15.36 12.71 -15.49
CA ASP A 33 15.27 11.36 -14.98
C ASP A 33 14.15 10.58 -15.67
N ALA A 34 14.40 9.33 -15.92
CA ALA A 34 13.36 8.45 -16.46
C ALA A 34 12.17 8.51 -15.50
N GLY A 35 11.01 8.96 -15.99
CA GLY A 35 9.78 8.87 -15.22
C GLY A 35 9.64 7.45 -14.70
N GLN A 36 9.31 7.28 -13.43
CA GLN A 36 9.01 5.97 -12.89
C GLN A 36 7.93 5.37 -13.77
N ASN A 37 8.23 4.22 -14.35
CA ASN A 37 7.24 3.52 -15.17
C ASN A 37 5.98 3.40 -14.31
N GLY A 38 4.80 3.77 -14.80
CA GLY A 38 3.50 3.71 -14.10
C GLY A 38 3.03 2.27 -13.80
N SER A 39 3.97 1.38 -13.52
CA SER A 39 3.79 0.06 -12.95
C SER A 39 3.86 0.19 -11.43
N CYS A 40 2.97 -0.45 -10.72
CA CYS A 40 2.88 -0.43 -9.26
C CYS A 40 4.27 -0.42 -8.61
N SER A 41 4.52 0.57 -7.77
CA SER A 41 5.82 0.79 -7.10
C SER A 41 6.14 -0.31 -6.08
N GLY A 42 5.15 -1.07 -5.64
CA GLY A 42 5.30 -2.18 -4.71
C GLY A 42 4.17 -3.20 -4.80
N TYR A 43 4.54 -4.45 -4.61
CA TYR A 43 3.60 -5.56 -4.64
C TYR A 43 3.92 -6.58 -3.55
N PHE A 44 2.90 -6.99 -2.82
CA PHE A 44 2.97 -8.03 -1.79
C PHE A 44 1.89 -9.07 -2.04
N TYR A 45 2.26 -10.34 -1.92
CA TYR A 45 1.34 -11.46 -1.89
C TYR A 45 1.69 -12.36 -0.71
N GLY A 46 0.70 -12.69 0.11
CA GLY A 46 0.84 -13.57 1.26
C GLY A 46 -0.33 -14.54 1.39
N GLU A 47 -0.05 -15.66 2.05
CA GLU A 47 -1.07 -16.59 2.51
C GLU A 47 -1.42 -16.27 3.97
N ALA A 48 -2.71 -16.13 4.24
CA ALA A 48 -3.23 -15.88 5.57
C ALA A 48 -3.87 -17.17 6.11
N ASN A 49 -3.47 -17.60 7.28
CA ASN A 49 -4.08 -18.78 7.89
C ASN A 49 -4.09 -18.71 9.42
N SER A 50 -5.01 -19.46 10.01
CA SER A 50 -5.06 -19.73 11.43
C SER A 50 -5.39 -21.20 11.64
N PRO A 51 -4.72 -21.87 12.57
CA PRO A 51 -5.09 -23.22 12.95
C PRO A 51 -6.43 -23.21 13.68
N ARG A 52 -7.00 -24.41 13.87
CA ARG A 52 -8.16 -24.60 14.72
C ARG A 52 -7.89 -24.05 16.11
N THR A 53 -8.77 -23.21 16.59
CA THR A 53 -8.63 -22.55 17.89
C THR A 53 -9.99 -22.48 18.58
N VAL A 54 -10.04 -22.93 19.82
CA VAL A 54 -11.24 -22.77 20.65
C VAL A 54 -11.27 -21.35 21.20
N LEU A 55 -12.33 -20.62 20.89
CA LEU A 55 -12.49 -19.22 21.25
C LEU A 55 -13.87 -19.00 21.85
N ASN A 56 -13.91 -18.82 23.15
CA ASN A 56 -15.11 -18.35 23.81
C ASN A 56 -14.94 -16.87 24.09
N ASN A 57 -15.71 -16.03 23.41
CA ASN A 57 -15.72 -14.58 23.58
C ASN A 57 -14.31 -13.96 23.53
N SER A 58 -13.55 -14.33 22.53
CA SER A 58 -12.16 -13.88 22.38
C SER A 58 -11.77 -13.65 20.93
N ARG A 59 -10.57 -13.13 20.71
CA ARG A 59 -10.02 -12.89 19.37
C ARG A 59 -8.66 -13.56 19.21
N VAL A 60 -8.37 -13.97 17.98
CA VAL A 60 -7.09 -14.56 17.61
C VAL A 60 -6.50 -13.82 16.41
N ASN A 61 -5.20 -13.62 16.45
CA ASN A 61 -4.48 -13.07 15.33
C ASN A 61 -4.32 -14.13 14.22
N ILE A 62 -4.61 -13.74 13.00
CA ILE A 62 -4.43 -14.58 11.82
C ILE A 62 -3.04 -14.34 11.27
N SER A 63 -2.26 -15.40 11.14
CA SER A 63 -0.89 -15.30 10.64
C SER A 63 -0.88 -15.08 9.13
N VAL A 64 -0.02 -14.17 8.69
CA VAL A 64 0.24 -13.92 7.27
C VAL A 64 1.65 -14.34 6.94
N TYR A 65 1.78 -15.22 5.96
CA TYR A 65 3.05 -15.74 5.46
C TYR A 65 3.36 -15.13 4.10
N GLU A 66 4.38 -14.30 4.07
CA GLU A 66 4.88 -13.67 2.85
C GLU A 66 5.32 -14.72 1.82
N LYS A 67 4.88 -14.58 0.58
CA LYS A 67 5.27 -15.41 -0.57
C LYS A 67 6.01 -14.59 -1.63
N ILE A 68 5.53 -13.40 -1.90
CA ILE A 68 6.13 -12.47 -2.86
C ILE A 68 6.10 -11.07 -2.27
N ASN A 69 7.23 -10.38 -2.33
CA ASN A 69 7.32 -8.99 -1.93
C ASN A 69 8.32 -8.26 -2.85
N LYS A 70 7.84 -7.26 -3.55
CA LYS A 70 8.59 -6.47 -4.53
C LYS A 70 8.45 -4.98 -4.25
N GLY A 71 9.47 -4.20 -4.61
CA GLY A 71 9.48 -2.75 -4.47
C GLY A 71 9.86 -2.24 -3.07
N GLY A 72 9.91 -3.10 -2.05
CA GLY A 72 10.37 -2.71 -0.71
C GLY A 72 9.48 -1.72 0.05
N LEU A 73 8.26 -1.46 -0.42
CA LEU A 73 7.29 -0.53 0.17
C LEU A 73 6.38 -1.18 1.21
N ILE A 74 6.34 -2.50 1.22
CA ILE A 74 5.52 -3.28 2.14
C ILE A 74 6.45 -4.21 2.90
N SER A 75 6.29 -4.30 4.20
CA SER A 75 7.05 -5.24 5.02
C SER A 75 6.11 -6.09 5.87
N SER A 76 6.53 -7.32 6.16
CA SER A 76 5.78 -8.27 6.96
C SER A 76 6.67 -8.80 8.09
N TYR A 77 6.22 -8.64 9.33
CA TYR A 77 6.94 -9.13 10.50
C TYR A 77 5.96 -9.47 11.63
N ARG A 78 6.02 -10.69 12.15
CA ARG A 78 5.20 -11.16 13.30
C ARG A 78 3.71 -10.82 13.16
N ASN A 79 3.10 -11.15 12.03
CA ASN A 79 1.69 -10.88 11.72
C ASN A 79 1.34 -9.39 11.53
N ASN A 80 2.33 -8.51 11.52
CA ASN A 80 2.16 -7.11 11.16
C ASN A 80 2.55 -6.93 9.70
N ILE A 81 1.71 -6.24 8.94
CA ILE A 81 2.02 -5.80 7.59
C ILE A 81 2.13 -4.29 7.63
N THR A 82 3.30 -3.75 7.34
CA THR A 82 3.53 -2.32 7.34
C THR A 82 3.55 -1.79 5.92
N LEU A 83 2.68 -0.84 5.65
CA LEU A 83 2.59 -0.04 4.44
C LEU A 83 3.41 1.24 4.67
N LYS A 84 4.47 1.45 3.93
CA LYS A 84 5.35 2.61 4.10
C LYS A 84 4.68 3.89 3.66
N LYS A 85 4.99 4.99 4.34
CA LYS A 85 4.50 6.33 4.00
C LYS A 85 4.89 6.78 2.61
N GLY A 86 4.10 7.68 2.07
CA GLY A 86 4.32 8.30 0.76
C GLY A 86 3.48 7.70 -0.36
N HIS A 87 2.67 6.69 -0.09
CA HIS A 87 1.95 5.91 -1.10
C HIS A 87 0.50 5.64 -0.72
N ILE A 88 -0.30 5.30 -1.71
CA ILE A 88 -1.65 4.75 -1.55
C ILE A 88 -1.60 3.25 -1.86
N TYR A 89 -2.28 2.44 -1.07
CA TYR A 89 -2.25 1.00 -1.23
C TYR A 89 -3.65 0.43 -1.44
N ASN A 90 -3.75 -0.48 -2.40
CA ASN A 90 -4.91 -1.33 -2.54
C ASN A 90 -4.65 -2.67 -1.84
N VAL A 91 -5.50 -3.02 -0.89
CA VAL A 91 -5.40 -4.26 -0.10
C VAL A 91 -6.60 -5.14 -0.41
N CYS A 92 -6.33 -6.31 -0.97
CA CYS A 92 -7.32 -7.35 -1.25
C CYS A 92 -7.08 -8.54 -0.34
N LEU A 93 -8.08 -8.96 0.40
CA LEU A 93 -8.09 -10.18 1.20
C LEU A 93 -9.25 -11.05 0.76
N SER A 94 -8.99 -12.29 0.45
CA SER A 94 -10.03 -13.27 0.13
C SER A 94 -9.73 -14.60 0.79
N GLY A 95 -10.77 -15.34 1.12
CA GLY A 95 -10.58 -16.64 1.72
C GLY A 95 -11.87 -17.26 2.25
N SER A 96 -11.67 -18.26 3.07
CA SER A 96 -12.75 -18.97 3.76
C SER A 96 -12.38 -19.21 5.22
N LEU A 97 -13.39 -19.23 6.04
CA LEU A 97 -13.29 -19.65 7.43
C LEU A 97 -14.28 -20.78 7.72
N GLU A 98 -13.87 -21.65 8.60
CA GLU A 98 -14.73 -22.67 9.17
C GLU A 98 -15.00 -22.36 10.63
N VAL A 99 -16.26 -22.29 11.00
CA VAL A 99 -16.73 -22.05 12.36
C VAL A 99 -17.53 -23.26 12.81
N GLY A 100 -17.15 -23.83 13.93
CA GLY A 100 -17.82 -24.99 14.48
C GLY A 100 -18.35 -24.76 15.89
N SER A 101 -19.15 -25.70 16.35
CA SER A 101 -19.69 -25.72 17.71
C SER A 101 -19.52 -27.09 18.34
N ASN A 102 -19.24 -27.07 19.63
CA ASN A 102 -19.18 -28.30 20.44
C ASN A 102 -20.50 -28.61 21.18
N GLU A 103 -21.43 -27.64 21.21
CA GLU A 103 -22.67 -27.74 21.97
C GLU A 103 -23.86 -27.12 21.21
N PHE A 104 -25.05 -27.33 21.77
CA PHE A 104 -26.29 -26.88 21.16
C PHE A 104 -26.52 -25.36 21.24
N ASP A 105 -26.07 -24.73 22.31
CA ASP A 105 -26.20 -23.27 22.48
C ASP A 105 -24.90 -22.59 22.04
N ASN A 106 -24.92 -22.04 20.84
CA ASN A 106 -23.76 -21.42 20.22
C ASN A 106 -24.10 -20.15 19.43
N SER A 107 -25.08 -19.40 19.91
CA SER A 107 -25.44 -18.12 19.31
C SER A 107 -24.35 -17.05 19.52
N GLY A 108 -24.16 -16.20 18.56
CA GLY A 108 -23.23 -15.08 18.64
C GLY A 108 -22.76 -14.59 17.29
N ASN A 109 -21.80 -13.68 17.31
CA ASN A 109 -21.26 -13.06 16.11
C ASN A 109 -19.78 -13.45 15.91
N TYR A 110 -19.40 -13.56 14.66
CA TYR A 110 -18.02 -13.75 14.23
C TYR A 110 -17.65 -12.61 13.30
N SER A 111 -16.43 -12.16 13.38
CA SER A 111 -15.91 -11.18 12.46
C SER A 111 -14.47 -11.47 12.05
N ILE A 112 -14.15 -11.16 10.82
CA ILE A 112 -12.78 -10.97 10.37
C ILE A 112 -12.52 -9.47 10.38
N GLN A 113 -11.42 -9.08 11.00
CA GLN A 113 -11.05 -7.68 11.17
C GLN A 113 -9.65 -7.44 10.66
N MET A 114 -9.44 -6.32 10.01
CA MET A 114 -8.11 -5.79 9.74
C MET A 114 -7.97 -4.47 10.49
N THR A 115 -7.05 -4.45 11.45
CA THR A 115 -6.86 -3.32 12.34
C THR A 115 -5.46 -2.74 12.16
N ASP A 116 -5.26 -1.50 12.55
CA ASP A 116 -3.94 -0.88 12.59
C ASP A 116 -3.12 -1.25 13.84
N GLY A 117 -3.62 -2.17 14.66
CA GLY A 117 -2.96 -2.67 15.87
C GLY A 117 -3.21 -1.83 17.12
N TYR A 118 -3.80 -0.64 16.98
CA TYR A 118 -4.03 0.24 18.14
C TYR A 118 -5.48 0.56 18.41
N ASP A 119 -6.24 0.84 17.42
CA ASP A 119 -7.68 1.04 17.50
C ASP A 119 -8.20 1.72 16.21
N ASP A 120 -8.19 1.15 15.26
CA ASP A 120 -8.94 0.75 14.23
C ASP A 120 -10.04 1.51 13.54
N ASP A 121 -10.06 2.75 13.48
CA ASP A 121 -11.01 3.47 12.63
C ASP A 121 -10.82 3.21 11.13
N LEU A 122 -9.68 2.60 10.74
CA LEU A 122 -9.36 2.39 9.35
C LEU A 122 -10.08 1.18 8.75
N CYS A 123 -10.29 0.12 9.49
CA CYS A 123 -11.03 -1.05 9.03
C CYS A 123 -11.37 -2.04 10.14
N ARG A 124 -12.37 -1.72 10.91
CA ARG A 124 -12.70 -2.49 12.11
C ARG A 124 -13.31 -3.84 11.82
N GLU A 125 -14.16 -3.91 10.82
CA GLU A 125 -14.96 -5.09 10.57
C GLU A 125 -15.05 -5.39 9.08
N LEU A 126 -14.41 -6.47 8.68
CA LEU A 126 -14.41 -6.92 7.30
C LEU A 126 -15.65 -7.72 6.97
N THR A 127 -15.98 -8.64 7.84
CA THR A 127 -17.12 -9.55 7.67
C THR A 127 -17.70 -9.87 9.03
N ARG A 128 -19.00 -9.68 9.17
CA ARG A 128 -19.75 -10.14 10.34
C ARG A 128 -20.68 -11.25 9.94
N ILE A 129 -20.56 -12.36 10.62
CA ILE A 129 -21.38 -13.53 10.42
C ILE A 129 -22.11 -13.80 11.71
N LYS A 130 -23.43 -13.78 11.65
CA LYS A 130 -24.27 -14.14 12.80
C LYS A 130 -24.59 -15.62 12.71
N ARG A 131 -24.39 -16.34 13.80
CA ARG A 131 -24.81 -17.70 13.95
C ARG A 131 -25.90 -17.77 15.02
N ASP A 132 -27.12 -18.12 14.61
CA ASP A 132 -28.22 -18.32 15.51
C ASP A 132 -28.27 -19.78 15.90
N GLY A 133 -28.09 -20.08 17.19
CA GLY A 133 -28.11 -21.36 17.87
C GLY A 133 -28.23 -22.58 16.98
N ALA A 134 -27.15 -23.28 16.73
CA ALA A 134 -27.26 -24.52 15.99
C ALA A 134 -28.05 -25.54 16.80
N LYS A 135 -29.05 -26.09 16.18
CA LYS A 135 -29.87 -27.14 16.79
C LYS A 135 -29.16 -28.48 16.89
N ILE A 136 -28.03 -28.61 16.21
CA ILE A 136 -27.25 -29.83 16.12
C ILE A 136 -25.82 -29.51 16.57
N PRO A 137 -25.28 -30.18 17.61
CA PRO A 137 -23.90 -30.01 18.04
C PRO A 137 -22.93 -30.55 16.98
N TYR A 138 -21.71 -30.08 17.04
CA TYR A 138 -20.60 -30.50 16.16
C TYR A 138 -20.79 -30.17 14.67
N THR A 139 -21.65 -29.21 14.34
CA THR A 139 -21.78 -28.73 12.98
C THR A 139 -20.72 -27.66 12.69
N ASN A 140 -20.15 -27.73 11.49
CA ASN A 140 -19.23 -26.75 10.97
C ASN A 140 -19.90 -25.96 9.87
N ASP A 141 -19.82 -24.63 9.96
CA ASP A 141 -20.25 -23.73 8.91
C ASP A 141 -19.03 -23.17 8.19
N GLN A 142 -19.07 -23.19 6.88
CA GLN A 142 -18.03 -22.59 6.06
C GLN A 142 -18.53 -21.29 5.44
N HIS A 143 -17.71 -20.25 5.55
CA HIS A 143 -18.03 -18.92 5.06
C HIS A 143 -16.89 -18.41 4.19
N SER A 144 -17.25 -17.92 3.01
CA SER A 144 -16.31 -17.22 2.14
C SER A 144 -16.40 -15.72 2.35
N PHE A 145 -15.29 -15.04 2.24
CA PHE A 145 -15.27 -13.58 2.31
C PHE A 145 -14.30 -13.01 1.29
N ASN A 146 -14.57 -11.79 0.90
CA ASN A 146 -13.72 -10.99 0.03
C ASN A 146 -13.74 -9.54 0.54
N PHE A 147 -12.56 -8.97 0.63
CA PHE A 147 -12.35 -7.62 1.08
C PHE A 147 -11.42 -6.90 0.12
N ASN A 148 -11.78 -5.69 -0.25
CA ASN A 148 -10.94 -4.81 -1.04
C ASN A 148 -11.03 -3.39 -0.46
N ARG A 149 -9.90 -2.82 -0.08
CA ARG A 149 -9.85 -1.49 0.49
C ARG A 149 -8.58 -0.73 0.11
N MET A 150 -8.76 0.58 -0.02
CA MET A 150 -7.68 1.52 -0.21
C MET A 150 -7.20 2.06 1.15
N TYR A 151 -5.88 2.14 1.32
CA TYR A 151 -5.24 2.76 2.47
C TYR A 151 -4.37 3.91 2.01
N ASP A 152 -4.63 5.09 2.54
CA ASP A 152 -3.83 6.28 2.30
C ASP A 152 -2.72 6.39 3.35
N ALA A 153 -1.53 5.96 2.97
CA ALA A 153 -0.31 6.09 3.78
C ALA A 153 0.54 7.30 3.39
N SER A 154 -0.01 8.31 2.70
CA SER A 154 0.75 9.46 2.21
C SER A 154 1.55 10.16 3.31
N ASN A 155 1.03 10.22 4.53
CA ASN A 155 1.61 11.00 5.62
C ASN A 155 2.35 10.18 6.69
N LYS A 156 2.01 8.91 6.86
CA LYS A 156 2.58 8.01 7.88
C LYS A 156 2.52 6.56 7.45
N ASP A 157 3.39 5.75 8.04
CA ASP A 157 3.29 4.29 7.91
C ASP A 157 1.97 3.79 8.51
N ILE A 158 1.37 2.81 7.86
CA ILE A 158 0.18 2.12 8.37
C ILE A 158 0.56 0.66 8.64
N THR A 159 0.29 0.19 9.84
CA THR A 159 0.51 -1.21 10.21
C THR A 159 -0.82 -1.94 10.30
N LEU A 160 -0.96 -3.00 9.53
CA LEU A 160 -2.17 -3.81 9.47
C LEU A 160 -1.98 -5.13 10.21
N GLN A 161 -2.98 -5.53 10.96
CA GLN A 161 -3.08 -6.84 11.61
C GLN A 161 -4.42 -7.47 11.25
N LEU A 162 -4.40 -8.76 10.99
CA LEU A 162 -5.59 -9.52 10.65
C LEU A 162 -6.05 -10.34 11.86
N TRP A 163 -7.32 -10.18 12.25
CA TRP A 163 -7.90 -10.82 13.42
C TRP A 163 -9.19 -11.55 13.09
N PHE A 164 -9.40 -12.67 13.76
CA PHE A 164 -10.71 -13.29 13.92
C PHE A 164 -11.21 -12.99 15.33
N GLU A 165 -12.43 -12.48 15.43
CA GLU A 165 -13.12 -12.24 16.70
C GLU A 165 -14.37 -13.08 16.78
N ASN A 166 -14.61 -13.66 17.95
CA ASN A 166 -15.76 -14.48 18.23
C ASN A 166 -16.42 -14.04 19.53
N SER A 167 -17.69 -13.67 19.47
CA SER A 167 -18.52 -13.35 20.63
C SER A 167 -19.51 -14.47 21.00
N ALA A 168 -19.42 -15.61 20.33
CA ALA A 168 -20.28 -16.76 20.61
C ALA A 168 -19.69 -17.68 21.68
N TYR A 169 -20.55 -18.34 22.42
CA TYR A 169 -20.18 -19.39 23.38
C TYR A 169 -20.06 -20.75 22.68
N ASN A 170 -19.32 -21.67 23.28
CA ASN A 170 -19.20 -23.05 22.86
C ASN A 170 -18.83 -23.26 21.39
N THR A 171 -18.09 -22.32 20.82
CA THR A 171 -17.71 -22.31 19.42
C THR A 171 -16.21 -22.28 19.26
N TYR A 172 -15.76 -22.68 18.08
CA TYR A 172 -14.35 -22.62 17.73
C TYR A 172 -14.16 -22.16 16.29
N LEU A 173 -13.02 -21.54 16.04
CA LEU A 173 -12.52 -21.37 14.69
C LEU A 173 -11.95 -22.70 14.23
N GLY A 174 -12.60 -23.37 13.27
CA GLY A 174 -12.13 -24.62 12.70
C GLY A 174 -10.88 -24.45 11.86
N GLY A 175 -10.80 -23.31 11.19
CA GLY A 175 -9.64 -22.87 10.42
C GLY A 175 -9.95 -21.62 9.62
N PHE A 176 -8.92 -20.86 9.33
CA PHE A 176 -8.96 -19.76 8.40
C PHE A 176 -7.92 -20.01 7.30
N ARG A 177 -8.32 -19.85 6.04
CA ARG A 177 -7.43 -19.94 4.89
C ARG A 177 -7.78 -18.84 3.89
N GLY A 178 -6.80 -18.08 3.54
CA GLY A 178 -6.99 -16.98 2.57
C GLY A 178 -5.69 -16.49 1.98
N THR A 179 -5.83 -15.51 1.12
CA THR A 179 -4.72 -14.80 0.49
C THR A 179 -4.89 -13.31 0.68
N ILE A 180 -3.79 -12.63 0.88
CA ILE A 180 -3.73 -11.18 0.90
C ILE A 180 -2.81 -10.69 -0.22
N THR A 181 -3.32 -9.75 -1.00
CA THR A 181 -2.57 -9.07 -2.05
C THR A 181 -2.59 -7.58 -1.77
N ILE A 182 -1.44 -6.96 -1.82
CA ILE A 182 -1.30 -5.52 -1.62
C ILE A 182 -0.51 -4.93 -2.78
N THR A 183 -1.02 -3.84 -3.33
CA THR A 183 -0.38 -3.11 -4.44
C THR A 183 -0.24 -1.65 -4.06
N ALA A 184 0.97 -1.10 -4.16
CA ALA A 184 1.19 0.33 -4.05
C ALA A 184 0.78 0.99 -5.38
N LEU A 185 -0.02 2.06 -5.28
CA LEU A 185 -0.59 2.82 -6.39
C LEU A 185 0.04 4.22 -6.38
N ASP A 186 0.88 4.52 -7.33
CA ASP A 186 1.53 5.85 -7.50
C ASP A 186 1.83 6.17 -8.95
#